data_65b715822eeeb767b4ee1fb909a4b713
#
_entry.id   65b715822eeeb767b4ee1fb909a4b713
#
_cell.length_a   1.000
_cell.length_b   1.000
_cell.length_c   1.000
_cell.angle_alpha   90.00
_cell.angle_beta   90.00
_cell.angle_gamma   90.00
#
_symmetry.space_group_name_H-M   'P 1'
#
loop_
_entity.id
_entity.type
_entity.pdbx_description
1 polymer ?
#
loop_
_entity_poly.entity_id
_entity_poly.type
_entity_poly.pdbx_seq_one_letter_code
_entity_poly.pdbx_strand_id
1 'polypeptide(L)'
;MRITVERLTWSVSDKTIVHDVSLDIAPGETVGLIGPNGSGKSSLLRCLAGLRSPASGTVRYDGEPITGWSARRIAQHVAFVEQATDTDSDLRIADVVGLGRTPFRDRWRGPDDTDRAVIAAALTRVGLTDLSDRAWKSLSGGERQRAHIARALAQQPWSILLDEPTNHLDVKHQLELMELLAGTDQTVLVALHDLSLAARYCDRLLLMDHGRLVAAGPPKDVLSPDRLAGVFEVNAEIGLDSMGNLAVSCRGVAPRAGHGRAAAEPA
;
A
#
# COMPACT_ATOMS: atom_id res chain seq x y z
N MET A 1 -2.46 -9.21 12.81
CA MET A 1 -1.55 -8.37 13.62
C MET A 1 -2.06 -6.93 13.61
N ARG A 2 -2.29 -6.32 14.78
CA ARG A 2 -2.74 -4.93 14.90
C ARG A 2 -1.60 -3.96 14.62
N ILE A 3 -1.86 -2.89 13.88
CA ILE A 3 -0.89 -1.80 13.65
C ILE A 3 -1.43 -0.54 14.31
N THR A 4 -0.67 0.02 15.26
CA THR A 4 -1.02 1.28 15.93
C THR A 4 0.07 2.31 15.69
N VAL A 5 -0.32 3.51 15.34
CA VAL A 5 0.58 4.65 15.11
C VAL A 5 0.14 5.81 15.97
N GLU A 6 1.07 6.36 16.73
CA GLU A 6 0.83 7.45 17.65
C GLU A 6 1.68 8.66 17.26
N ARG A 7 1.04 9.74 16.82
CA ARG A 7 1.63 11.04 16.50
C ARG A 7 2.91 10.97 15.65
N LEU A 8 2.90 10.14 14.63
CA LEU A 8 4.05 9.94 13.76
C LEU A 8 4.34 11.18 12.93
N THR A 9 5.56 11.68 13.05
CA THR A 9 6.11 12.76 12.22
C THR A 9 7.37 12.26 11.53
N TRP A 10 7.48 12.50 10.22
CA TRP A 10 8.69 12.16 9.46
C TRP A 10 9.12 13.32 8.55
N SER A 11 10.42 13.56 8.51
CA SER A 11 11.04 14.68 7.76
C SER A 11 12.20 14.18 6.92
N VAL A 12 12.46 14.90 5.82
CA VAL A 12 13.67 14.78 5.01
C VAL A 12 14.36 16.13 5.04
N SER A 13 15.61 16.17 5.54
CA SER A 13 16.30 17.43 5.81
C SER A 13 15.38 18.34 6.65
N ASP A 14 15.12 19.55 6.21
CA ASP A 14 14.28 20.52 6.93
C ASP A 14 12.78 20.46 6.55
N LYS A 15 12.40 19.56 5.63
CA LYS A 15 11.01 19.45 5.16
C LYS A 15 10.29 18.31 5.84
N THR A 16 9.25 18.63 6.62
CA THR A 16 8.33 17.62 7.15
C THR A 16 7.39 17.14 6.04
N ILE A 17 7.30 15.82 5.90
CA ILE A 17 6.48 15.15 4.89
C ILE A 17 5.26 14.48 5.51
N VAL A 18 5.40 13.91 6.71
CA VAL A 18 4.30 13.33 7.48
C VAL A 18 4.19 14.09 8.79
N HIS A 19 2.99 14.57 9.10
CA HIS A 19 2.73 15.49 10.20
C HIS A 19 1.75 14.89 11.22
N ASP A 20 2.24 14.46 12.36
CA ASP A 20 1.43 14.08 13.53
C ASP A 20 0.30 13.09 13.21
N VAL A 21 0.63 12.04 12.42
CA VAL A 21 -0.33 11.03 12.00
C VAL A 21 -0.53 10.01 13.11
N SER A 22 -1.80 9.80 13.48
CA SER A 22 -2.22 8.73 14.38
C SER A 22 -3.28 7.87 13.69
N LEU A 23 -3.11 6.55 13.75
CA LEU A 23 -4.03 5.57 13.17
C LEU A 23 -3.96 4.24 13.91
N ASP A 24 -5.00 3.44 13.74
CA ASP A 24 -5.09 2.07 14.23
C ASP A 24 -5.68 1.18 13.13
N ILE A 25 -5.08 0.01 12.88
CA ILE A 25 -5.55 -0.97 11.90
C ILE A 25 -5.76 -2.29 12.63
N ALA A 26 -6.96 -2.84 12.53
CA ALA A 26 -7.32 -4.09 13.18
C ALA A 26 -6.66 -5.30 12.48
N PRO A 27 -6.43 -6.41 13.20
CA PRO A 27 -5.96 -7.65 12.59
C PRO A 27 -6.90 -8.13 11.48
N GLY A 28 -6.34 -8.51 10.32
CA GLY A 28 -7.11 -9.00 9.17
C GLY A 28 -7.87 -7.93 8.39
N GLU A 29 -7.76 -6.65 8.78
CA GLU A 29 -8.41 -5.54 8.09
C GLU A 29 -7.66 -5.17 6.80
N THR A 30 -8.39 -4.94 5.71
CA THR A 30 -7.85 -4.36 4.46
C THR A 30 -8.14 -2.86 4.44
N VAL A 31 -7.10 -2.05 4.56
CA VAL A 31 -7.18 -0.59 4.66
C VAL A 31 -6.58 0.06 3.42
N GLY A 32 -7.35 0.93 2.78
CA GLY A 32 -6.90 1.75 1.66
C GLY A 32 -6.31 3.08 2.15
N LEU A 33 -5.09 3.38 1.76
CA LEU A 33 -4.44 4.67 1.99
C LEU A 33 -4.57 5.50 0.72
N ILE A 34 -5.44 6.51 0.75
CA ILE A 34 -5.76 7.36 -0.40
C ILE A 34 -5.30 8.79 -0.18
N GLY A 35 -5.15 9.56 -1.24
CA GLY A 35 -4.73 10.95 -1.22
C GLY A 35 -3.98 11.35 -2.50
N PRO A 36 -3.82 12.63 -2.79
CA PRO A 36 -3.14 13.11 -3.98
C PRO A 36 -1.64 12.74 -3.97
N ASN A 37 -1.00 12.92 -5.13
CA ASN A 37 0.45 12.75 -5.24
C ASN A 37 1.16 13.72 -4.31
N GLY A 38 2.20 13.25 -3.61
CA GLY A 38 2.93 14.06 -2.63
C GLY A 38 2.22 14.24 -1.28
N SER A 39 1.07 13.60 -1.03
CA SER A 39 0.40 13.68 0.28
C SER A 39 1.11 12.92 1.42
N GLY A 40 2.21 12.20 1.13
CA GLY A 40 3.00 11.50 2.16
C GLY A 40 2.71 10.01 2.31
N LYS A 41 1.85 9.39 1.49
CA LYS A 41 1.47 7.96 1.56
C LYS A 41 2.68 7.02 1.60
N SER A 42 3.56 7.09 0.60
CA SER A 42 4.76 6.24 0.52
C SER A 42 5.72 6.45 1.70
N SER A 43 5.81 7.69 2.19
CA SER A 43 6.64 8.01 3.35
C SER A 43 6.09 7.38 4.63
N LEU A 44 4.77 7.47 4.83
CA LEU A 44 4.08 6.81 5.94
C LEU A 44 4.29 5.29 5.86
N LEU A 45 4.02 4.66 4.70
CA LEU A 45 4.21 3.22 4.51
C LEU A 45 5.64 2.77 4.83
N ARG A 46 6.67 3.52 4.40
CA ARG A 46 8.08 3.21 4.72
C ARG A 46 8.40 3.33 6.20
N CYS A 47 7.78 4.27 6.93
CA CYS A 47 7.91 4.34 8.38
C CYS A 47 7.25 3.12 9.04
N LEU A 48 6.06 2.72 8.60
CA LEU A 48 5.38 1.52 9.11
C LEU A 48 6.18 0.25 8.83
N ALA A 49 6.80 0.14 7.65
CA ALA A 49 7.68 -0.97 7.28
C ALA A 49 9.02 -0.98 8.05
N GLY A 50 9.30 0.00 8.89
CA GLY A 50 10.58 0.14 9.59
C GLY A 50 11.76 0.49 8.69
N LEU A 51 11.50 0.92 7.45
CA LEU A 51 12.52 1.32 6.48
C LEU A 51 12.96 2.78 6.70
N ARG A 52 12.18 3.55 7.43
CA ARG A 52 12.46 4.93 7.83
C ARG A 52 12.14 5.12 9.30
N SER A 53 13.05 5.73 10.03
CA SER A 53 12.80 6.09 11.41
C SER A 53 12.03 7.40 11.48
N PRO A 54 10.89 7.47 12.19
CA PRO A 54 10.17 8.72 12.40
C PRO A 54 11.01 9.70 13.20
N ALA A 55 10.82 11.01 12.98
CA ALA A 55 11.42 12.08 13.77
C ALA A 55 10.77 12.16 15.17
N SER A 56 9.48 11.84 15.26
CA SER A 56 8.74 11.69 16.52
C SER A 56 7.55 10.74 16.34
N GLY A 57 6.95 10.32 17.43
CA GLY A 57 5.86 9.36 17.45
C GLY A 57 6.34 7.90 17.47
N THR A 58 5.40 6.97 17.47
CA THR A 58 5.70 5.55 17.65
C THR A 58 4.82 4.70 16.72
N VAL A 59 5.44 3.68 16.11
CA VAL A 59 4.75 2.60 15.39
C VAL A 59 4.81 1.35 16.27
N ARG A 60 3.67 0.71 16.46
CA ARG A 60 3.53 -0.52 17.26
C ARG A 60 2.85 -1.61 16.45
N TYR A 61 3.34 -2.82 16.63
CA TYR A 61 2.71 -4.03 16.14
C TYR A 61 2.29 -4.91 17.34
N ASP A 62 0.99 -5.19 17.47
CA ASP A 62 0.39 -5.85 18.63
C ASP A 62 0.84 -5.23 19.97
N GLY A 63 0.93 -3.89 20.01
CA GLY A 63 1.36 -3.12 21.19
C GLY A 63 2.87 -3.00 21.39
N GLU A 64 3.71 -3.77 20.66
CA GLU A 64 5.17 -3.71 20.76
C GLU A 64 5.75 -2.67 19.77
N PRO A 65 6.59 -1.71 20.23
CA PRO A 65 7.17 -0.71 19.35
C PRO A 65 8.19 -1.34 18.37
N ILE A 66 8.06 -1.01 17.08
CA ILE A 66 8.93 -1.54 16.02
C ILE A 66 10.39 -1.12 16.16
N THR A 67 10.65 -0.02 16.86
CA THR A 67 12.02 0.50 17.06
C THR A 67 12.94 -0.46 17.80
N GLY A 68 12.39 -1.41 18.57
CA GLY A 68 13.13 -2.47 19.24
C GLY A 68 13.38 -3.72 18.39
N TRP A 69 12.83 -3.78 17.16
CA TRP A 69 12.93 -4.97 16.33
C TRP A 69 14.15 -4.92 15.42
N SER A 70 14.81 -6.07 15.26
CA SER A 70 15.84 -6.24 14.23
C SER A 70 15.19 -6.21 12.83
N ALA A 71 15.96 -5.80 11.82
CA ALA A 71 15.48 -5.83 10.42
C ALA A 71 14.97 -7.22 10.00
N ARG A 72 15.62 -8.30 10.49
CA ARG A 72 15.19 -9.68 10.26
C ARG A 72 13.81 -9.95 10.89
N ARG A 73 13.59 -9.50 12.12
CA ARG A 73 12.29 -9.65 12.81
C ARG A 73 11.21 -8.88 12.08
N ILE A 74 11.46 -7.63 11.68
CA ILE A 74 10.51 -6.86 10.88
C ILE A 74 10.15 -7.64 9.61
N ALA A 75 11.16 -8.10 8.86
CA ALA A 75 10.96 -8.83 7.62
C ALA A 75 10.30 -10.21 7.80
N GLN A 76 10.26 -10.78 8.99
CA GLN A 76 9.48 -11.99 9.28
C GLN A 76 7.99 -11.72 9.51
N HIS A 77 7.59 -10.48 9.83
CA HIS A 77 6.24 -10.14 10.22
C HIS A 77 5.55 -9.17 9.27
N VAL A 78 6.33 -8.33 8.59
CA VAL A 78 5.83 -7.26 7.71
C VAL A 78 6.46 -7.41 6.33
N ALA A 79 5.63 -7.61 5.32
CA ALA A 79 6.06 -7.51 3.92
C ALA A 79 5.79 -6.10 3.40
N PHE A 80 6.73 -5.58 2.65
CA PHE A 80 6.59 -4.30 1.97
C PHE A 80 6.82 -4.45 0.47
N VAL A 81 5.82 -4.04 -0.31
CA VAL A 81 5.89 -4.01 -1.78
C VAL A 81 5.96 -2.55 -2.19
N GLU A 82 7.15 -2.15 -2.63
CA GLU A 82 7.36 -0.81 -3.21
C GLU A 82 6.80 -0.74 -4.63
N GLN A 83 6.54 0.47 -5.08
CA GLN A 83 6.33 0.76 -6.49
C GLN A 83 7.52 0.22 -7.28
N ALA A 84 7.25 -0.62 -8.28
CA ALA A 84 8.27 -1.41 -8.98
C ALA A 84 9.40 -0.52 -9.53
N THR A 85 10.63 -0.80 -9.11
CA THR A 85 11.84 -0.30 -9.76
C THR A 85 12.37 -1.37 -10.70
N ASP A 86 12.71 -1.00 -11.93
CA ASP A 86 13.34 -1.92 -12.87
C ASP A 86 14.69 -2.41 -12.32
N THR A 87 14.78 -3.71 -12.13
CA THR A 87 16.04 -4.37 -11.77
C THR A 87 16.53 -5.16 -12.99
N ASP A 88 17.70 -4.82 -13.47
CA ASP A 88 18.38 -5.57 -14.53
C ASP A 88 19.04 -6.81 -13.93
N SER A 89 18.26 -7.88 -13.77
CA SER A 89 18.69 -9.12 -13.13
C SER A 89 18.53 -10.31 -14.06
N ASP A 90 19.51 -11.20 -14.11
CA ASP A 90 19.46 -12.49 -14.83
C ASP A 90 18.76 -13.59 -14.02
N LEU A 91 18.14 -13.24 -12.87
CA LEU A 91 17.42 -14.18 -12.02
C LEU A 91 16.16 -14.71 -12.71
N ARG A 92 15.74 -15.92 -12.32
CA ARG A 92 14.43 -16.48 -12.67
C ARG A 92 13.36 -15.91 -11.73
N ILE A 93 12.11 -16.00 -12.15
CA ILE A 93 10.97 -15.56 -11.31
C ILE A 93 10.98 -16.27 -9.96
N ALA A 94 11.19 -17.61 -9.95
CA ALA A 94 11.26 -18.39 -8.71
C ALA A 94 12.37 -17.90 -7.77
N ASP A 95 13.51 -17.44 -8.30
CA ASP A 95 14.60 -16.90 -7.51
C ASP A 95 14.18 -15.57 -6.86
N VAL A 96 13.55 -14.68 -7.62
CA VAL A 96 13.04 -13.38 -7.11
C VAL A 96 11.99 -13.59 -6.03
N VAL A 97 11.04 -14.49 -6.24
CA VAL A 97 10.02 -14.85 -5.24
C VAL A 97 10.68 -15.49 -4.01
N GLY A 98 11.72 -16.31 -4.25
CA GLY A 98 12.52 -16.94 -3.21
C GLY A 98 13.25 -15.96 -2.27
N LEU A 99 13.48 -14.70 -2.70
CA LEU A 99 14.00 -13.66 -1.81
C LEU A 99 13.06 -13.38 -0.63
N GLY A 100 11.76 -13.65 -0.76
CA GLY A 100 10.80 -13.57 0.33
C GLY A 100 11.10 -14.52 1.49
N ARG A 101 11.85 -15.59 1.24
CA ARG A 101 12.27 -16.56 2.27
C ARG A 101 13.58 -16.18 2.99
N THR A 102 14.27 -15.14 2.53
CA THR A 102 15.55 -14.68 3.12
C THR A 102 15.48 -14.45 4.63
N PRO A 103 14.43 -13.87 5.23
CA PRO A 103 14.36 -13.66 6.67
C PRO A 103 14.32 -14.94 7.50
N PHE A 104 13.99 -16.09 6.90
CA PHE A 104 13.84 -17.38 7.58
C PHE A 104 15.05 -18.29 7.42
N ARG A 105 15.96 -17.96 6.48
CA ARG A 105 17.11 -18.78 6.13
C ARG A 105 18.35 -18.41 6.95
N ASP A 106 19.18 -19.41 7.17
CA ASP A 106 20.55 -19.18 7.59
C ASP A 106 21.41 -18.70 6.41
N ARG A 107 22.38 -17.84 6.72
CA ARG A 107 23.18 -17.09 5.74
C ARG A 107 23.87 -17.98 4.67
N TRP A 108 24.06 -19.26 4.96
CA TRP A 108 24.83 -20.21 4.15
C TRP A 108 23.99 -21.38 3.60
N ARG A 109 22.69 -21.42 3.88
CA ARG A 109 21.80 -22.47 3.38
C ARG A 109 20.96 -21.97 2.20
N GLY A 110 20.94 -22.78 1.13
CA GLY A 110 19.98 -22.62 0.03
C GLY A 110 18.55 -22.90 0.50
N PRO A 111 17.57 -22.72 -0.42
CA PRO A 111 16.16 -23.05 -0.15
C PRO A 111 16.01 -24.53 0.20
N ASP A 112 15.33 -24.81 1.31
CA ASP A 112 14.90 -26.17 1.67
C ASP A 112 13.56 -26.54 0.98
N ASP A 113 13.05 -27.75 1.27
CA ASP A 113 11.79 -28.22 0.67
C ASP A 113 10.59 -27.39 1.13
N THR A 114 10.60 -26.88 2.36
CA THR A 114 9.57 -25.98 2.88
C THR A 114 9.57 -24.67 2.12
N ASP A 115 10.75 -24.08 1.92
CA ASP A 115 10.88 -22.85 1.13
C ASP A 115 10.39 -23.05 -0.30
N ARG A 116 10.76 -24.17 -0.94
CA ARG A 116 10.30 -24.48 -2.31
C ARG A 116 8.78 -24.60 -2.39
N ALA A 117 8.16 -25.27 -1.43
CA ALA A 117 6.71 -25.40 -1.35
C ALA A 117 6.01 -24.04 -1.17
N VAL A 118 6.54 -23.16 -0.29
CA VAL A 118 6.00 -21.82 -0.06
C VAL A 118 6.14 -20.95 -1.31
N ILE A 119 7.29 -21.01 -2.01
CA ILE A 119 7.52 -20.28 -3.25
C ILE A 119 6.52 -20.73 -4.32
N ALA A 120 6.36 -22.04 -4.51
CA ALA A 120 5.42 -22.59 -5.48
C ALA A 120 3.97 -22.16 -5.19
N ALA A 121 3.53 -22.22 -3.92
CA ALA A 121 2.22 -21.77 -3.50
C ALA A 121 2.02 -20.25 -3.75
N ALA A 122 3.03 -19.43 -3.49
CA ALA A 122 2.96 -17.99 -3.75
C ALA A 122 2.84 -17.69 -5.25
N LEU A 123 3.60 -18.39 -6.10
CA LEU A 123 3.51 -18.27 -7.57
C LEU A 123 2.13 -18.68 -8.09
N THR A 124 1.57 -19.76 -7.54
CA THR A 124 0.21 -20.22 -7.90
C THR A 124 -0.85 -19.16 -7.56
N ARG A 125 -0.77 -18.54 -6.39
CA ARG A 125 -1.72 -17.50 -5.95
C ARG A 125 -1.77 -16.28 -6.87
N VAL A 126 -0.69 -15.97 -7.55
CA VAL A 126 -0.60 -14.83 -8.48
C VAL A 126 -0.64 -15.23 -9.96
N GLY A 127 -0.90 -16.52 -10.27
CA GLY A 127 -1.01 -17.01 -11.65
C GLY A 127 0.32 -16.99 -12.42
N LEU A 128 1.44 -17.26 -11.74
CA LEU A 128 2.79 -17.28 -12.36
C LEU A 128 3.47 -18.65 -12.33
N THR A 129 2.76 -19.73 -12.04
CA THR A 129 3.33 -21.09 -11.91
C THR A 129 4.08 -21.50 -13.17
N ASP A 130 3.46 -21.36 -14.34
CA ASP A 130 4.04 -21.77 -15.64
C ASP A 130 5.21 -20.88 -16.08
N LEU A 131 5.41 -19.76 -15.41
CA LEU A 131 6.48 -18.80 -15.70
C LEU A 131 7.63 -18.84 -14.67
N SER A 132 7.59 -19.78 -13.73
CA SER A 132 8.54 -19.86 -12.60
C SER A 132 10.01 -19.84 -13.02
N ASP A 133 10.35 -20.53 -14.10
CA ASP A 133 11.71 -20.64 -14.64
C ASP A 133 12.10 -19.54 -15.64
N ARG A 134 11.14 -18.66 -15.95
CA ARG A 134 11.35 -17.59 -16.93
C ARG A 134 12.29 -16.52 -16.39
N ALA A 135 13.14 -15.96 -17.24
CA ALA A 135 14.08 -14.91 -16.87
C ALA A 135 13.32 -13.62 -16.52
N TRP A 136 13.69 -12.96 -15.44
CA TRP A 136 13.09 -11.71 -14.97
C TRP A 136 12.99 -10.62 -16.04
N LYS A 137 14.07 -10.46 -16.82
CA LYS A 137 14.15 -9.47 -17.91
C LYS A 137 13.07 -9.62 -18.97
N SER A 138 12.57 -10.83 -19.19
CA SER A 138 11.57 -11.13 -20.23
C SER A 138 10.13 -10.88 -19.80
N LEU A 139 9.91 -10.46 -18.54
CA LEU A 139 8.58 -10.22 -17.99
C LEU A 139 8.01 -8.87 -18.43
N SER A 140 6.70 -8.85 -18.68
CA SER A 140 5.91 -7.63 -18.75
C SER A 140 5.87 -6.90 -17.40
N GLY A 141 5.54 -5.62 -17.39
CA GLY A 141 5.37 -4.86 -16.13
C GLY A 141 4.36 -5.49 -15.17
N GLY A 142 3.23 -5.99 -15.69
CA GLY A 142 2.22 -6.68 -14.89
C GLY A 142 2.70 -8.02 -14.32
N GLU A 143 3.47 -8.81 -15.10
CA GLU A 143 4.07 -10.05 -14.58
C GLU A 143 5.09 -9.77 -13.47
N ARG A 144 5.93 -8.73 -13.63
CA ARG A 144 6.87 -8.29 -12.60
C ARG A 144 6.15 -7.87 -11.33
N GLN A 145 5.07 -7.09 -11.45
CA GLN A 145 4.27 -6.64 -10.30
C GLN A 145 3.68 -7.84 -9.54
N ARG A 146 3.09 -8.81 -10.26
CA ARG A 146 2.58 -10.04 -9.64
C ARG A 146 3.69 -10.85 -8.97
N ALA A 147 4.89 -10.92 -9.55
CA ALA A 147 6.03 -11.59 -8.93
C ALA A 147 6.52 -10.89 -7.65
N HIS A 148 6.48 -9.54 -7.58
CA HIS A 148 6.75 -8.81 -6.34
C HIS A 148 5.71 -9.12 -5.24
N ILE A 149 4.44 -9.27 -5.63
CA ILE A 149 3.39 -9.69 -4.69
C ILE A 149 3.61 -11.14 -4.24
N ALA A 150 3.96 -12.05 -5.17
CA ALA A 150 4.32 -13.44 -4.82
C ALA A 150 5.50 -13.46 -3.83
N ARG A 151 6.51 -12.61 -4.02
CA ARG A 151 7.63 -12.47 -3.07
C ARG A 151 7.16 -12.06 -1.69
N ALA A 152 6.23 -11.09 -1.60
CA ALA A 152 5.64 -10.67 -0.33
C ALA A 152 4.83 -11.80 0.32
N LEU A 153 4.04 -12.54 -0.46
CA LEU A 153 3.29 -13.71 0.03
C LEU A 153 4.20 -14.86 0.47
N ALA A 154 5.31 -15.10 -0.25
CA ALA A 154 6.30 -16.11 0.12
C ALA A 154 6.98 -15.80 1.46
N GLN A 155 7.00 -14.56 1.89
CA GLN A 155 7.47 -14.13 3.21
C GLN A 155 6.53 -14.62 4.32
N GLN A 156 5.27 -15.01 4.02
CA GLN A 156 4.24 -15.41 4.98
C GLN A 156 4.08 -14.38 6.12
N PRO A 157 3.92 -13.10 5.79
CA PRO A 157 3.89 -12.04 6.79
C PRO A 157 2.56 -12.02 7.54
N TRP A 158 2.51 -11.35 8.68
CA TRP A 158 1.26 -11.04 9.37
C TRP A 158 0.60 -9.76 8.82
N SER A 159 1.41 -8.87 8.25
CA SER A 159 0.92 -7.65 7.60
C SER A 159 1.60 -7.40 6.27
N ILE A 160 0.83 -6.92 5.30
CA ILE A 160 1.32 -6.56 3.96
C ILE A 160 1.07 -5.07 3.74
N LEU A 161 2.13 -4.34 3.48
CA LEU A 161 2.10 -2.93 3.13
C LEU A 161 2.43 -2.79 1.64
N LEU A 162 1.57 -2.11 0.86
CA LEU A 162 1.75 -2.00 -0.57
C LEU A 162 1.70 -0.52 -1.00
N ASP A 163 2.69 -0.10 -1.75
CA ASP A 163 2.79 1.26 -2.29
C ASP A 163 2.42 1.26 -3.77
N GLU A 164 1.17 1.64 -4.07
CA GLU A 164 0.60 1.74 -5.41
C GLU A 164 0.74 0.46 -6.28
N PRO A 165 0.33 -0.70 -5.76
CA PRO A 165 0.58 -1.98 -6.42
C PRO A 165 -0.23 -2.20 -7.70
N THR A 166 -1.25 -1.38 -7.95
CA THR A 166 -2.12 -1.45 -9.15
C THR A 166 -1.58 -0.68 -10.35
N ASN A 167 -0.52 0.11 -10.17
CA ASN A 167 0.09 0.85 -11.25
C ASN A 167 0.68 -0.11 -12.31
N HIS A 168 0.51 0.25 -13.59
CA HIS A 168 0.97 -0.53 -14.74
C HIS A 168 0.30 -1.91 -14.92
N LEU A 169 -0.73 -2.23 -14.14
CA LEU A 169 -1.59 -3.39 -14.36
C LEU A 169 -2.76 -3.02 -15.28
N ASP A 170 -3.16 -3.92 -16.15
CA ASP A 170 -4.44 -3.82 -16.83
C ASP A 170 -5.61 -4.06 -15.85
N VAL A 171 -6.81 -3.70 -16.27
CA VAL A 171 -8.02 -3.74 -15.42
C VAL A 171 -8.26 -5.13 -14.82
N LYS A 172 -8.06 -6.21 -15.61
CA LYS A 172 -8.24 -7.58 -15.11
C LYS A 172 -7.30 -7.87 -13.96
N HIS A 173 -6.01 -7.59 -14.13
CA HIS A 173 -5.00 -7.88 -13.13
C HIS A 173 -5.11 -6.96 -11.88
N GLN A 174 -5.61 -5.72 -12.05
CA GLN A 174 -5.95 -4.85 -10.90
C GLN A 174 -7.04 -5.48 -10.03
N LEU A 175 -8.12 -5.98 -10.65
CA LEU A 175 -9.22 -6.63 -9.96
C LEU A 175 -8.76 -7.92 -9.26
N GLU A 176 -8.04 -8.80 -9.98
CA GLU A 176 -7.49 -10.04 -9.42
C GLU A 176 -6.58 -9.77 -8.21
N LEU A 177 -5.74 -8.72 -8.28
CA LEU A 177 -4.89 -8.33 -7.16
C LEU A 177 -5.72 -7.87 -5.96
N MET A 178 -6.70 -7.00 -6.17
CA MET A 178 -7.52 -6.48 -5.08
C MET A 178 -8.38 -7.58 -4.46
N GLU A 179 -8.91 -8.52 -5.25
CA GLU A 179 -9.60 -9.72 -4.76
C GLU A 179 -8.68 -10.60 -3.91
N LEU A 180 -7.43 -10.80 -4.37
CA LEU A 180 -6.43 -11.56 -3.61
C LEU A 180 -6.13 -10.89 -2.26
N LEU A 181 -5.98 -9.55 -2.23
CA LEU A 181 -5.67 -8.81 -1.01
C LEU A 181 -6.88 -8.79 -0.04
N ALA A 182 -8.08 -8.57 -0.54
CA ALA A 182 -9.30 -8.58 0.26
C ALA A 182 -9.66 -9.98 0.80
N GLY A 183 -9.24 -11.04 0.09
CA GLY A 183 -9.49 -12.44 0.50
C GLY A 183 -8.39 -13.04 1.40
N THR A 184 -7.47 -12.24 1.93
CA THR A 184 -6.39 -12.73 2.79
C THR A 184 -6.68 -12.51 4.27
N ASP A 185 -6.16 -13.38 5.15
CA ASP A 185 -6.24 -13.22 6.60
C ASP A 185 -5.20 -12.23 7.17
N GLN A 186 -4.26 -11.77 6.33
CA GLN A 186 -3.26 -10.79 6.73
C GLN A 186 -3.89 -9.40 6.91
N THR A 187 -3.29 -8.58 7.78
CA THR A 187 -3.59 -7.15 7.83
C THR A 187 -2.98 -6.47 6.62
N VAL A 188 -3.79 -5.78 5.81
CA VAL A 188 -3.34 -5.15 4.57
C VAL A 188 -3.49 -3.64 4.68
N LEU A 189 -2.43 -2.90 4.35
CA LEU A 189 -2.48 -1.45 4.11
C LEU A 189 -1.96 -1.18 2.70
N VAL A 190 -2.83 -0.70 1.83
CA VAL A 190 -2.53 -0.49 0.41
C VAL A 190 -2.75 0.96 0.00
N ALA A 191 -1.70 1.62 -0.52
CA ALA A 191 -1.85 2.92 -1.14
C ALA A 191 -2.46 2.76 -2.53
N LEU A 192 -3.54 3.49 -2.78
CA LEU A 192 -4.31 3.42 -4.02
C LEU A 192 -4.57 4.82 -4.58
N HIS A 193 -4.56 4.92 -5.92
CA HIS A 193 -5.01 6.10 -6.65
C HIS A 193 -6.45 5.97 -7.13
N ASP A 194 -6.88 4.75 -7.46
CA ASP A 194 -8.24 4.48 -7.90
C ASP A 194 -9.18 4.43 -6.71
N LEU A 195 -10.03 5.45 -6.61
CA LEU A 195 -10.99 5.59 -5.52
C LEU A 195 -12.10 4.54 -5.59
N SER A 196 -12.44 4.05 -6.79
CA SER A 196 -13.45 3.00 -6.96
C SER A 196 -12.92 1.65 -6.50
N LEU A 197 -11.67 1.31 -6.81
CA LEU A 197 -11.02 0.12 -6.26
C LEU A 197 -10.91 0.19 -4.74
N ALA A 198 -10.49 1.35 -4.21
CA ALA A 198 -10.40 1.57 -2.77
C ALA A 198 -11.77 1.42 -2.08
N ALA A 199 -12.82 1.98 -2.67
CA ALA A 199 -14.18 1.91 -2.14
C ALA A 199 -14.77 0.50 -2.15
N ARG A 200 -14.40 -0.32 -3.15
CA ARG A 200 -14.95 -1.65 -3.35
C ARG A 200 -14.26 -2.73 -2.52
N TYR A 201 -12.94 -2.64 -2.33
CA TYR A 201 -12.14 -3.72 -1.78
C TYR A 201 -11.57 -3.46 -0.39
N CYS A 202 -11.63 -2.22 0.11
CA CYS A 202 -11.11 -1.90 1.43
C CYS A 202 -12.24 -1.78 2.46
N ASP A 203 -12.03 -2.36 3.65
CA ASP A 203 -12.94 -2.24 4.78
C ASP A 203 -12.99 -0.80 5.29
N ARG A 204 -11.84 -0.14 5.30
CA ARG A 204 -11.65 1.25 5.72
C ARG A 204 -10.71 2.01 4.80
N LEU A 205 -10.90 3.34 4.77
CA LEU A 205 -10.02 4.25 4.07
C LEU A 205 -9.36 5.21 5.06
N LEU A 206 -8.11 5.52 4.77
CA LEU A 206 -7.32 6.57 5.39
C LEU A 206 -7.02 7.61 4.32
N LEU A 207 -7.58 8.81 4.44
CA LEU A 207 -7.37 9.90 3.50
C LEU A 207 -6.25 10.81 4.00
N MET A 208 -5.17 10.88 3.22
CA MET A 208 -4.06 11.80 3.48
C MET A 208 -4.10 13.02 2.57
N ASP A 209 -3.83 14.17 3.16
CA ASP A 209 -3.58 15.42 2.45
C ASP A 209 -2.46 16.20 3.12
N HIS A 210 -1.51 16.73 2.33
CA HIS A 210 -0.36 17.52 2.81
C HIS A 210 0.34 16.92 4.04
N GLY A 211 0.55 15.60 4.03
CA GLY A 211 1.22 14.87 5.13
C GLY A 211 0.36 14.60 6.36
N ARG A 212 -0.91 14.95 6.36
CA ARG A 212 -1.83 14.77 7.48
C ARG A 212 -2.91 13.74 7.14
N LEU A 213 -3.38 13.04 8.16
CA LEU A 213 -4.58 12.22 8.06
C LEU A 213 -5.81 13.12 8.24
N VAL A 214 -6.58 13.32 7.16
CA VAL A 214 -7.73 14.24 7.17
C VAL A 214 -9.07 13.53 7.34
N ALA A 215 -9.13 12.22 7.04
CA ALA A 215 -10.30 11.40 7.34
C ALA A 215 -9.89 9.92 7.47
N ALA A 216 -10.61 9.17 8.30
CA ALA A 216 -10.47 7.74 8.49
C ALA A 216 -11.84 7.12 8.78
N GLY A 217 -12.16 5.98 8.17
CA GLY A 217 -13.44 5.29 8.38
C GLY A 217 -13.84 4.41 7.21
N PRO A 218 -15.04 3.82 7.25
CA PRO A 218 -15.62 3.10 6.12
C PRO A 218 -15.63 3.95 4.84
N PRO A 219 -15.51 3.36 3.64
CA PRO A 219 -15.44 4.11 2.38
C PRO A 219 -16.55 5.16 2.21
N LYS A 220 -17.80 4.82 2.57
CA LYS A 220 -18.96 5.72 2.49
C LYS A 220 -18.84 6.97 3.36
N ASP A 221 -18.09 6.88 4.47
CA ASP A 221 -17.93 7.98 5.43
C ASP A 221 -16.71 8.87 5.08
N VAL A 222 -15.73 8.30 4.35
CA VAL A 222 -14.51 9.00 3.93
C VAL A 222 -14.71 9.67 2.57
N LEU A 223 -15.33 8.98 1.62
CA LEU A 223 -15.58 9.51 0.28
C LEU A 223 -16.85 10.37 0.31
N SER A 224 -16.69 11.67 0.09
CA SER A 224 -17.79 12.61 -0.10
C SER A 224 -17.43 13.60 -1.22
N PRO A 225 -18.41 14.13 -1.98
CA PRO A 225 -18.14 15.11 -3.04
C PRO A 225 -17.30 16.29 -2.56
N ASP A 226 -17.61 16.85 -1.40
CA ASP A 226 -16.89 17.98 -0.82
C ASP A 226 -15.43 17.67 -0.48
N ARG A 227 -15.16 16.47 0.10
CA ARG A 227 -13.79 16.04 0.37
C ARG A 227 -13.00 15.78 -0.91
N LEU A 228 -13.64 15.17 -1.91
CA LEU A 228 -12.98 14.92 -3.18
C LEU A 228 -12.67 16.24 -3.90
N ALA A 229 -13.58 17.22 -3.85
CA ALA A 229 -13.31 18.55 -4.36
C ALA A 229 -12.20 19.26 -3.59
N GLY A 230 -12.18 19.16 -2.24
CA GLY A 230 -11.18 19.85 -1.43
C GLY A 230 -9.80 19.24 -1.48
N VAL A 231 -9.69 17.89 -1.52
CA VAL A 231 -8.42 17.17 -1.40
C VAL A 231 -7.84 16.80 -2.77
N PHE A 232 -8.70 16.33 -3.71
CA PHE A 232 -8.25 15.89 -5.04
C PHE A 232 -8.50 16.93 -6.13
N GLU A 233 -9.15 18.04 -5.81
CA GLU A 233 -9.53 19.10 -6.75
C GLU A 233 -10.41 18.56 -7.91
N VAL A 234 -11.29 17.60 -7.63
CA VAL A 234 -12.20 16.99 -8.62
C VAL A 234 -13.66 17.08 -8.18
N ASN A 235 -14.53 17.33 -9.13
CA ASN A 235 -15.97 17.17 -8.96
C ASN A 235 -16.30 15.69 -9.17
N ALA A 236 -16.86 15.04 -8.15
CA ALA A 236 -17.20 13.65 -8.22
C ALA A 236 -18.63 13.39 -7.71
N GLU A 237 -19.26 12.40 -8.30
CA GLU A 237 -20.51 11.81 -7.81
C GLU A 237 -20.18 10.49 -7.12
N ILE A 238 -20.85 10.26 -6.00
CA ILE A 238 -20.72 9.03 -5.23
C ILE A 238 -22.09 8.37 -5.21
N GLY A 239 -22.13 7.13 -5.64
CA GLY A 239 -23.36 6.36 -5.75
C GLY A 239 -23.10 4.87 -5.57
N LEU A 240 -24.09 4.06 -5.87
CA LEU A 240 -23.93 2.60 -5.93
C LEU A 240 -23.92 2.16 -7.39
N ASP A 241 -23.06 1.20 -7.70
CA ASP A 241 -23.07 0.52 -9.00
C ASP A 241 -24.27 -0.46 -9.09
N SER A 242 -24.45 -1.09 -10.25
CA SER A 242 -25.53 -2.06 -10.48
C SER A 242 -25.44 -3.32 -9.59
N MET A 243 -24.31 -3.52 -8.93
CA MET A 243 -24.04 -4.62 -8.00
C MET A 243 -24.18 -4.19 -6.53
N GLY A 244 -24.49 -2.91 -6.27
CA GLY A 244 -24.61 -2.37 -4.92
C GLY A 244 -23.31 -1.94 -4.26
N ASN A 245 -22.19 -1.92 -4.99
CA ASN A 245 -20.90 -1.45 -4.48
C ASN A 245 -20.80 0.07 -4.60
N LEU A 246 -20.09 0.70 -3.66
CA LEU A 246 -19.81 2.12 -3.73
C LEU A 246 -18.95 2.44 -4.96
N ALA A 247 -19.42 3.38 -5.76
CA ALA A 247 -18.77 3.82 -7.00
C ALA A 247 -18.49 5.32 -6.94
N VAL A 248 -17.33 5.73 -7.43
CA VAL A 248 -16.89 7.13 -7.53
C VAL A 248 -16.77 7.50 -9.01
N SER A 249 -17.58 8.46 -9.48
CA SER A 249 -17.56 8.96 -10.85
C SER A 249 -17.02 10.38 -10.88
N CYS A 250 -15.79 10.57 -11.34
CA CYS A 250 -15.22 11.91 -11.54
C CYS A 250 -15.84 12.58 -12.78
N ARG A 251 -16.39 13.79 -12.60
CA ARG A 251 -17.08 14.56 -13.65
C ARG A 251 -16.23 15.66 -14.26
N GLY A 252 -15.19 16.08 -13.56
CA GLY A 252 -14.29 17.15 -14.00
C GLY A 252 -13.43 17.69 -12.86
N VAL A 253 -12.66 18.72 -13.17
CA VAL A 253 -11.81 19.41 -12.18
C VAL A 253 -12.67 20.37 -11.37
N ALA A 254 -12.54 20.35 -10.06
CA ALA A 254 -13.18 21.33 -9.18
C ALA A 254 -12.40 22.67 -9.25
N PRO A 255 -13.09 23.82 -9.21
CA PRO A 255 -12.39 25.10 -9.10
C PRO A 255 -11.61 25.13 -7.78
N ARG A 256 -10.34 25.55 -7.82
CA ARG A 256 -9.56 25.77 -6.59
C ARG A 256 -10.33 26.73 -5.69
N ALA A 257 -10.61 26.29 -4.46
CA ALA A 257 -11.12 27.20 -3.42
C ALA A 257 -10.09 28.34 -3.28
N GLY A 258 -10.44 29.54 -3.75
CA GLY A 258 -9.53 30.67 -3.81
C GLY A 258 -8.99 30.99 -2.43
N HIS A 259 -7.67 31.03 -2.30
CA HIS A 259 -7.03 31.85 -1.27
C HIS A 259 -7.52 33.27 -1.50
N GLY A 260 -8.28 33.81 -0.52
CA GLY A 260 -9.01 35.07 -0.64
C GLY A 260 -8.21 36.15 -1.39
N ARG A 261 -8.75 36.57 -2.52
CA ARG A 261 -8.43 37.88 -3.06
C ARG A 261 -8.89 38.90 -2.01
N ALA A 262 -7.91 39.47 -1.32
CA ALA A 262 -8.15 40.72 -0.62
C ALA A 262 -8.85 41.66 -1.57
N ALA A 263 -10.06 42.08 -1.21
CA ALA A 263 -10.81 43.08 -1.93
C ALA A 263 -9.93 44.35 -2.03
N ALA A 264 -9.55 44.69 -3.25
CA ALA A 264 -9.04 46.03 -3.53
C ALA A 264 -10.22 46.99 -3.35
N GLU A 265 -10.19 47.83 -2.36
CA GLU A 265 -11.07 49.00 -2.23
C GLU A 265 -10.90 49.89 -3.47
N PRO A 266 -11.98 50.36 -4.07
CA PRO A 266 -11.90 51.40 -5.11
C PRO A 266 -11.66 52.75 -4.44
N ALA A 267 -10.69 53.48 -4.98
CA ALA A 267 -10.40 54.86 -4.67
C ALA A 267 -11.51 55.79 -5.18
#